data_dd7daff81b2121723a500a8fbb3e1cc5
#
_entry.id   dd7daff81b2121723a500a8fbb3e1cc5
#
_cell.length_a   1.000
_cell.length_b   1.000
_cell.length_c   1.000
_cell.angle_alpha   90.00
_cell.angle_beta   90.00
_cell.angle_gamma   90.00
#
_symmetry.space_group_name_H-M   'P 1'
#
loop_
_entity.id
_entity.type
_entity.pdbx_description
1 polymer ?
#
loop_
_entity_poly.entity_id
_entity_poly.type
_entity_poly.pdbx_seq_one_letter_code
_entity_poly.pdbx_strand_id
1 'polypeptide(L)'
;SFTSPVTANNVHDVGISIPLQASVTVNGSPASNGTAVTLSTSASVSLAPVVPTTTGGSATSVLKSTAAGPLVLNATVTSTTHSANDSLKLYIRPAHQPLEVLVPAYFSTGTDSPWTSLVAGANSYPNVKITAIVNPHGGVLTTATTANTDLVTALASFKSSQRKAIGYVSTLYGNGTRSEADVKATIDKYLALYPTLDGFFLDEMASSANRLAHYEAIGSYIKSKNSALVVIGNPGVFPDAGYAGAADVLVTFDGTAAAYQVLDPQQSSNTWVYSKANTAQAMLVHSADTCTAMQDAVKAANTARSNTGLVYATDQTTNRSADKLPTYWIKLLGTVDALNAGRTLPAC
;
A
#
# COMPACT_ATOMS: atom_id res chain seq x y z
N SER A 1 32.51 -5.65 -5.00
CA SER A 1 31.04 -5.57 -5.15
C SER A 1 30.37 -5.32 -3.82
N PHE A 2 29.20 -4.67 -3.83
CA PHE A 2 28.36 -4.57 -2.65
C PHE A 2 27.83 -5.94 -2.21
N THR A 3 27.88 -6.20 -0.91
CA THR A 3 27.39 -7.44 -0.30
C THR A 3 26.26 -7.19 0.71
N SER A 4 26.08 -5.93 1.18
CA SER A 4 24.98 -5.51 2.02
C SER A 4 24.62 -4.05 1.76
N PRO A 5 23.30 -3.70 1.75
CA PRO A 5 22.18 -4.63 1.74
C PRO A 5 22.09 -5.42 0.41
N VAL A 6 21.55 -6.64 0.48
CA VAL A 6 21.24 -7.43 -0.73
C VAL A 6 20.01 -6.91 -1.44
N THR A 7 19.83 -7.23 -2.72
CA THR A 7 18.70 -6.75 -3.54
C THR A 7 17.32 -7.02 -2.90
N ALA A 8 17.17 -8.14 -2.20
CA ALA A 8 15.92 -8.47 -1.49
C ALA A 8 15.59 -7.46 -0.36
N ASN A 9 16.60 -6.79 0.21
CA ASN A 9 16.49 -5.88 1.34
C ASN A 9 16.93 -4.46 0.97
N ASN A 10 16.63 -4.01 -0.24
CA ASN A 10 17.08 -2.71 -0.76
C ASN A 10 16.06 -1.56 -0.56
N VAL A 11 14.98 -1.78 0.18
CA VAL A 11 13.98 -0.75 0.53
C VAL A 11 14.09 -0.43 2.02
N HIS A 12 14.25 0.84 2.36
CA HIS A 12 14.45 1.30 3.73
C HIS A 12 13.63 2.56 4.02
N ASP A 13 13.29 2.76 5.27
CA ASP A 13 12.58 3.96 5.71
C ASP A 13 13.53 5.17 5.77
N VAL A 14 13.00 6.34 5.50
CA VAL A 14 13.70 7.61 5.68
C VAL A 14 14.18 7.75 7.14
N GLY A 15 15.40 8.25 7.33
CA GLY A 15 15.97 8.49 8.65
C GLY A 15 16.60 7.26 9.32
N ILE A 16 16.46 6.06 8.74
CA ILE A 16 17.09 4.85 9.28
C ILE A 16 18.56 4.76 8.83
N SER A 17 19.41 4.26 9.71
CA SER A 17 20.81 3.96 9.41
C SER A 17 20.89 2.62 8.67
N ILE A 18 21.46 2.64 7.45
CA ILE A 18 21.58 1.48 6.57
C ILE A 18 23.04 1.02 6.57
N PRO A 19 23.34 -0.15 7.14
CA PRO A 19 24.68 -0.72 7.09
C PRO A 19 25.06 -1.08 5.65
N LEU A 20 26.20 -0.61 5.20
CA LEU A 20 26.77 -0.90 3.89
C LEU A 20 27.99 -1.80 4.04
N GLN A 21 28.11 -2.78 3.14
CA GLN A 21 29.30 -3.59 3.03
C GLN A 21 29.65 -3.80 1.56
N ALA A 22 30.93 -3.63 1.24
CA ALA A 22 31.48 -3.93 -0.08
C ALA A 22 32.67 -4.89 0.06
N SER A 23 32.71 -5.92 -0.79
CA SER A 23 33.84 -6.84 -0.94
C SER A 23 34.74 -6.38 -2.05
N VAL A 24 36.03 -6.34 -1.81
CA VAL A 24 37.08 -6.00 -2.76
C VAL A 24 38.03 -7.18 -2.89
N THR A 25 38.21 -7.65 -4.12
CA THR A 25 39.16 -8.74 -4.45
C THR A 25 40.14 -8.31 -5.51
N VAL A 26 41.36 -8.86 -5.44
CA VAL A 26 42.40 -8.71 -6.43
C VAL A 26 42.81 -10.11 -6.88
N ASN A 27 42.63 -10.44 -8.17
CA ASN A 27 42.88 -11.77 -8.74
C ASN A 27 42.22 -12.91 -7.94
N GLY A 28 40.96 -12.68 -7.50
CA GLY A 28 40.18 -13.66 -6.74
C GLY A 28 40.49 -13.76 -5.24
N SER A 29 41.54 -13.10 -4.76
CA SER A 29 41.90 -13.04 -3.33
C SER A 29 41.42 -11.75 -2.69
N PRO A 30 41.14 -11.75 -1.36
CA PRO A 30 40.76 -10.51 -0.64
C PRO A 30 41.83 -9.43 -0.83
N ALA A 31 41.39 -8.20 -1.07
CA ALA A 31 42.28 -7.04 -1.15
C ALA A 31 43.02 -6.81 0.16
N SER A 32 44.22 -6.26 0.09
CA SER A 32 45.01 -5.89 1.27
C SER A 32 44.26 -4.98 2.22
N ASN A 33 44.54 -5.13 3.51
CA ASN A 33 43.99 -4.23 4.51
C ASN A 33 44.42 -2.79 4.22
N GLY A 34 43.49 -1.83 4.46
CA GLY A 34 43.72 -0.42 4.17
C GLY A 34 43.44 0.01 2.72
N THR A 35 43.00 -0.89 1.84
CA THR A 35 42.58 -0.50 0.48
C THR A 35 41.36 0.42 0.57
N ALA A 36 41.46 1.65 0.05
CA ALA A 36 40.41 2.64 0.10
C ALA A 36 39.26 2.33 -0.90
N VAL A 37 38.02 2.45 -0.44
CA VAL A 37 36.80 2.33 -1.24
C VAL A 37 36.08 3.67 -1.21
N THR A 38 36.05 4.40 -2.31
CA THR A 38 35.33 5.67 -2.38
C THR A 38 33.84 5.41 -2.65
N LEU A 39 32.98 5.84 -1.73
CA LEU A 39 31.54 5.80 -1.88
C LEU A 39 31.01 7.14 -2.38
N SER A 40 30.12 7.13 -3.37
CA SER A 40 29.53 8.34 -3.94
C SER A 40 28.10 8.13 -4.39
N THR A 41 27.29 9.18 -4.31
CA THR A 41 25.91 9.23 -4.82
C THR A 41 25.55 10.67 -5.16
N SER A 42 24.61 10.85 -6.09
CA SER A 42 24.02 12.16 -6.41
C SER A 42 22.93 12.61 -5.41
N ALA A 43 22.45 11.70 -4.58
CA ALA A 43 21.42 12.00 -3.59
C ALA A 43 22.03 12.68 -2.34
N SER A 44 21.22 13.52 -1.68
CA SER A 44 21.60 14.15 -0.41
C SER A 44 21.47 13.14 0.73
N VAL A 45 22.58 12.49 1.07
CA VAL A 45 22.66 11.50 2.14
C VAL A 45 23.88 11.74 3.02
N SER A 46 23.89 11.20 4.23
CA SER A 46 25.12 11.07 5.02
C SER A 46 25.74 9.69 4.81
N LEU A 47 27.06 9.66 4.64
CA LEU A 47 27.88 8.45 4.57
C LEU A 47 28.96 8.54 5.65
N ALA A 48 29.10 7.52 6.46
CA ALA A 48 30.09 7.50 7.53
C ALA A 48 30.74 6.12 7.67
N PRO A 49 32.01 5.96 7.25
CA PRO A 49 32.86 6.91 6.50
C PRO A 49 32.50 6.99 5.02
N VAL A 50 32.80 8.11 4.35
CA VAL A 50 32.68 8.28 2.88
C VAL A 50 33.71 7.45 2.11
N VAL A 51 34.91 7.28 2.70
CA VAL A 51 35.98 6.47 2.15
C VAL A 51 36.39 5.40 3.18
N PRO A 52 35.60 4.31 3.31
CA PRO A 52 36.00 3.19 4.16
C PRO A 52 37.23 2.48 3.57
N THR A 53 37.99 1.83 4.44
CA THR A 53 39.14 0.98 4.04
C THR A 53 38.85 -0.49 4.31
N THR A 54 39.46 -1.37 3.52
CA THR A 54 39.29 -2.82 3.65
C THR A 54 39.97 -3.38 4.89
N THR A 55 39.29 -4.36 5.51
CA THR A 55 39.87 -5.33 6.44
C THR A 55 39.47 -6.72 5.98
N GLY A 56 40.43 -7.60 5.69
CA GLY A 56 40.13 -8.91 5.11
C GLY A 56 39.39 -8.82 3.76
N GLY A 57 39.61 -7.78 2.97
CA GLY A 57 38.95 -7.54 1.70
C GLY A 57 37.52 -6.94 1.84
N SER A 58 37.03 -6.63 3.05
CA SER A 58 35.70 -6.06 3.28
C SER A 58 35.81 -4.61 3.76
N ALA A 59 35.05 -3.71 3.15
CA ALA A 59 34.93 -2.31 3.56
C ALA A 59 33.47 -2.02 4.00
N THR A 60 33.29 -1.31 5.12
CA THR A 60 31.98 -1.03 5.70
C THR A 60 31.74 0.46 5.88
N SER A 61 30.51 0.88 5.70
CA SER A 61 30.03 2.23 5.95
C SER A 61 28.58 2.21 6.43
N VAL A 62 28.06 3.36 6.81
CA VAL A 62 26.64 3.54 7.15
C VAL A 62 26.09 4.68 6.29
N LEU A 63 24.97 4.43 5.64
CA LEU A 63 24.21 5.42 4.90
C LEU A 63 22.97 5.84 5.69
N LYS A 64 22.64 7.12 5.66
CA LYS A 64 21.39 7.65 6.18
C LYS A 64 20.85 8.71 5.23
N SER A 65 19.59 8.55 4.78
CA SER A 65 18.88 9.54 3.96
C SER A 65 17.77 10.21 4.76
N THR A 66 17.61 11.52 4.58
CA THR A 66 16.51 12.32 5.15
C THR A 66 15.39 12.55 4.14
N ALA A 67 15.56 12.14 2.88
CA ALA A 67 14.59 12.27 1.82
C ALA A 67 14.21 10.90 1.25
N ALA A 68 12.92 10.72 0.96
CA ALA A 68 12.42 9.56 0.23
C ALA A 68 12.75 9.68 -1.27
N GLY A 69 12.96 8.55 -1.93
CA GLY A 69 13.23 8.46 -3.35
C GLY A 69 14.20 7.34 -3.70
N PRO A 70 14.39 7.07 -5.00
CA PRO A 70 15.40 6.15 -5.48
C PRO A 70 16.81 6.70 -5.25
N LEU A 71 17.73 5.82 -4.93
CA LEU A 71 19.12 6.16 -4.64
C LEU A 71 20.04 5.16 -5.34
N VAL A 72 21.05 5.64 -6.05
CA VAL A 72 22.14 4.82 -6.56
C VAL A 72 23.41 5.20 -5.82
N LEU A 73 23.99 4.23 -5.13
CA LEU A 73 25.27 4.36 -4.45
C LEU A 73 26.35 3.67 -5.29
N ASN A 74 27.43 4.36 -5.57
CA ASN A 74 28.57 3.82 -6.29
C ASN A 74 29.74 3.58 -5.31
N ALA A 75 30.43 2.48 -5.50
CA ALA A 75 31.70 2.18 -4.82
C ALA A 75 32.80 2.09 -5.87
N THR A 76 33.89 2.82 -5.67
CA THR A 76 35.03 2.84 -6.58
C THR A 76 36.31 2.56 -5.80
N VAL A 77 37.12 1.68 -6.34
CA VAL A 77 38.49 1.41 -5.88
C VAL A 77 39.43 1.74 -7.01
N THR A 78 40.45 2.56 -6.77
CA THR A 78 41.45 2.94 -7.75
C THR A 78 42.84 2.62 -7.21
N SER A 79 43.62 1.93 -7.99
CA SER A 79 45.07 1.73 -7.81
C SER A 79 45.84 2.43 -8.93
N THR A 80 47.15 2.42 -8.85
CA THR A 80 48.03 3.02 -9.90
C THR A 80 47.83 2.41 -11.29
N THR A 81 47.31 1.19 -11.38
CA THR A 81 47.20 0.42 -12.64
C THR A 81 45.79 -0.06 -12.96
N HIS A 82 44.87 -0.05 -12.00
CA HIS A 82 43.52 -0.61 -12.16
C HIS A 82 42.49 0.23 -11.43
N SER A 83 41.30 0.27 -12.00
CA SER A 83 40.08 0.81 -11.35
C SER A 83 38.95 -0.22 -11.44
N ALA A 84 38.21 -0.37 -10.37
CA ALA A 84 37.02 -1.19 -10.35
C ALA A 84 35.87 -0.39 -9.69
N ASN A 85 34.66 -0.59 -10.18
CA ASN A 85 33.44 0.03 -9.64
C ASN A 85 32.33 -0.99 -9.50
N ASP A 86 31.39 -0.66 -8.63
CA ASP A 86 30.12 -1.35 -8.49
C ASP A 86 29.05 -0.35 -8.04
N SER A 87 27.77 -0.68 -8.29
CA SER A 87 26.65 0.17 -7.91
C SER A 87 25.57 -0.61 -7.16
N LEU A 88 25.00 0.02 -6.15
CA LEU A 88 23.90 -0.50 -5.35
C LEU A 88 22.68 0.42 -5.52
N LYS A 89 21.57 -0.15 -5.97
CA LYS A 89 20.29 0.57 -6.08
C LYS A 89 19.48 0.35 -4.81
N LEU A 90 19.15 1.46 -4.15
CA LEU A 90 18.32 1.52 -2.94
C LEU A 90 17.07 2.33 -3.21
N TYR A 91 16.03 2.05 -2.44
CA TYR A 91 14.79 2.83 -2.41
C TYR A 91 14.55 3.29 -0.99
N ILE A 92 14.49 4.60 -0.80
CA ILE A 92 14.16 5.19 0.50
C ILE A 92 12.67 5.58 0.43
N ARG A 93 11.86 4.99 1.30
CA ARG A 93 10.44 5.28 1.39
C ARG A 93 10.14 6.20 2.58
N PRO A 94 9.00 6.95 2.58
CA PRO A 94 8.52 7.60 3.79
C PRO A 94 8.45 6.62 4.96
N ALA A 95 8.57 7.14 6.18
CA ALA A 95 8.54 6.31 7.39
C ALA A 95 7.27 5.43 7.41
N HIS A 96 7.45 4.14 7.73
CA HIS A 96 6.37 3.16 7.78
C HIS A 96 5.25 3.61 8.73
N GLN A 97 4.02 3.51 8.26
CA GLN A 97 2.81 3.75 9.04
C GLN A 97 2.13 2.42 9.39
N PRO A 98 1.43 2.34 10.53
CA PRO A 98 0.66 1.16 10.91
C PRO A 98 -0.29 0.71 9.80
N LEU A 99 -0.46 -0.62 9.67
CA LEU A 99 -1.43 -1.20 8.75
C LEU A 99 -2.86 -0.78 9.13
N GLU A 100 -3.69 -0.56 8.12
CA GLU A 100 -5.11 -0.28 8.22
C GLU A 100 -5.90 -1.37 7.48
N VAL A 101 -7.18 -1.57 7.80
CA VAL A 101 -8.02 -2.57 7.13
C VAL A 101 -9.01 -1.87 6.21
N LEU A 102 -9.05 -2.28 4.94
CA LEU A 102 -9.99 -1.77 3.93
C LEU A 102 -11.02 -2.85 3.61
N VAL A 103 -12.23 -2.74 4.17
CA VAL A 103 -13.26 -3.78 4.08
C VAL A 103 -14.25 -3.49 2.97
N PRO A 104 -14.35 -4.31 1.91
CA PRO A 104 -15.50 -4.28 1.00
C PRO A 104 -16.75 -4.73 1.77
N ALA A 105 -17.57 -3.77 2.22
CA ALA A 105 -18.72 -3.99 3.08
C ALA A 105 -20.04 -3.83 2.28
N TYR A 106 -20.19 -4.62 1.19
CA TYR A 106 -21.38 -4.61 0.34
C TYR A 106 -22.52 -5.43 0.99
N PHE A 107 -22.56 -5.41 2.30
CA PHE A 107 -23.44 -6.22 3.12
C PHE A 107 -24.89 -5.82 2.96
N SER A 108 -25.79 -6.81 2.99
CA SER A 108 -27.19 -6.56 3.25
C SER A 108 -27.37 -5.91 4.62
N THR A 109 -28.37 -5.07 4.74
CA THR A 109 -28.77 -4.46 6.01
C THR A 109 -29.98 -5.21 6.60
N GLY A 110 -30.24 -5.07 7.89
CA GLY A 110 -31.34 -5.73 8.60
C GLY A 110 -30.86 -6.80 9.58
N THR A 111 -31.74 -7.76 9.87
CA THR A 111 -31.48 -8.85 10.83
C THR A 111 -30.32 -9.72 10.33
N ASP A 112 -29.43 -10.13 11.23
CA ASP A 112 -28.25 -10.97 10.95
C ASP A 112 -27.25 -10.35 9.95
N SER A 113 -27.27 -9.03 9.79
CA SER A 113 -26.36 -8.31 8.92
C SER A 113 -24.89 -8.47 9.37
N PRO A 114 -23.94 -8.67 8.42
CA PRO A 114 -22.50 -8.69 8.72
C PRO A 114 -21.98 -7.39 9.38
N TRP A 115 -22.74 -6.29 9.30
CA TRP A 115 -22.43 -5.03 10.01
C TRP A 115 -22.28 -5.23 11.51
N THR A 116 -23.10 -6.10 12.13
CA THR A 116 -23.00 -6.41 13.57
C THR A 116 -21.63 -7.00 13.91
N SER A 117 -21.16 -7.97 13.11
CA SER A 117 -19.84 -8.59 13.29
C SER A 117 -18.69 -7.63 12.98
N LEU A 118 -18.86 -6.74 11.99
CA LEU A 118 -17.89 -5.70 11.66
C LEU A 118 -17.69 -4.76 12.85
N VAL A 119 -18.79 -4.25 13.42
CA VAL A 119 -18.77 -3.34 14.60
C VAL A 119 -18.18 -4.05 15.82
N ALA A 120 -18.59 -5.30 16.10
CA ALA A 120 -18.08 -6.07 17.23
C ALA A 120 -16.56 -6.31 17.12
N GLY A 121 -16.08 -6.71 15.95
CA GLY A 121 -14.65 -6.87 15.69
C GLY A 121 -13.87 -5.58 15.84
N ALA A 122 -14.40 -4.49 15.29
CA ALA A 122 -13.79 -3.16 15.41
C ALA A 122 -13.73 -2.68 16.88
N ASN A 123 -14.71 -3.01 17.70
CA ASN A 123 -14.70 -2.72 19.14
C ASN A 123 -13.66 -3.54 19.89
N SER A 124 -13.40 -4.78 19.47
CA SER A 124 -12.39 -5.65 20.07
C SER A 124 -10.95 -5.21 19.74
N TYR A 125 -10.76 -4.47 18.64
CA TYR A 125 -9.45 -3.97 18.21
C TYR A 125 -9.51 -2.45 17.95
N PRO A 126 -9.68 -1.63 18.99
CA PRO A 126 -9.94 -0.18 18.85
C PRO A 126 -8.77 0.60 18.24
N ASN A 127 -7.56 0.07 18.26
CA ASN A 127 -6.36 0.70 17.69
C ASN A 127 -6.17 0.40 16.20
N VAL A 128 -6.91 -0.57 15.64
CA VAL A 128 -6.88 -0.89 14.22
C VAL A 128 -7.81 0.06 13.47
N LYS A 129 -7.25 0.85 12.56
CA LYS A 129 -8.07 1.69 11.68
C LYS A 129 -8.77 0.84 10.64
N ILE A 130 -10.05 1.09 10.44
CA ILE A 130 -10.88 0.36 9.49
C ILE A 130 -11.64 1.33 8.60
N THR A 131 -11.51 1.13 7.29
CA THR A 131 -12.32 1.83 6.28
C THR A 131 -13.28 0.82 5.64
N ALA A 132 -14.59 1.02 5.78
CA ALA A 132 -15.61 0.20 5.15
C ALA A 132 -16.07 0.85 3.84
N ILE A 133 -16.10 0.07 2.76
CA ILE A 133 -16.62 0.49 1.45
C ILE A 133 -18.08 0.06 1.37
N VAL A 134 -19.00 1.00 1.25
CA VAL A 134 -20.44 0.72 1.20
C VAL A 134 -20.97 0.80 -0.23
N ASN A 135 -21.77 -0.18 -0.63
CA ASN A 135 -22.31 -0.30 -1.98
C ASN A 135 -23.83 -0.56 -1.99
N PRO A 136 -24.66 0.41 -1.60
CA PRO A 136 -26.11 0.20 -1.44
C PRO A 136 -26.86 0.02 -2.78
N HIS A 137 -26.26 0.38 -3.92
CA HIS A 137 -26.96 0.39 -5.23
C HIS A 137 -26.02 -0.01 -6.39
N GLY A 138 -25.09 -0.94 -6.17
CA GLY A 138 -24.19 -1.41 -7.23
C GLY A 138 -23.32 -0.32 -7.85
N GLY A 139 -22.97 0.72 -7.10
CA GLY A 139 -22.13 1.82 -7.58
C GLY A 139 -22.81 2.85 -8.49
N VAL A 140 -24.14 2.74 -8.69
CA VAL A 140 -24.94 3.64 -9.53
C VAL A 140 -26.13 4.15 -8.74
N LEU A 141 -25.93 5.22 -7.98
CA LEU A 141 -26.94 5.76 -7.05
C LEU A 141 -27.87 6.82 -7.69
N THR A 142 -27.99 6.85 -9.01
CA THR A 142 -28.67 7.94 -9.72
C THR A 142 -30.21 7.96 -9.53
N THR A 143 -30.79 6.79 -9.34
CA THR A 143 -32.27 6.64 -9.23
C THR A 143 -32.79 6.63 -7.79
N ALA A 144 -31.94 6.46 -6.79
CA ALA A 144 -32.35 6.47 -5.39
C ALA A 144 -32.86 7.86 -4.97
N THR A 145 -34.03 7.92 -4.34
CA THR A 145 -34.63 9.16 -3.85
C THR A 145 -34.51 9.32 -2.33
N THR A 146 -34.31 8.21 -1.61
CA THR A 146 -34.19 8.18 -0.15
C THR A 146 -33.01 7.32 0.28
N ALA A 147 -32.42 7.65 1.41
CA ALA A 147 -31.40 6.81 2.04
C ALA A 147 -32.00 5.49 2.56
N ASN A 148 -31.18 4.43 2.53
CA ASN A 148 -31.50 3.20 3.24
C ASN A 148 -31.32 3.46 4.76
N THR A 149 -32.39 3.43 5.53
CA THR A 149 -32.38 3.75 6.96
C THR A 149 -31.57 2.76 7.79
N ASP A 150 -31.56 1.48 7.41
CA ASP A 150 -30.78 0.46 8.11
C ASP A 150 -29.29 0.68 7.88
N LEU A 151 -28.89 1.07 6.65
CA LEU A 151 -27.51 1.44 6.37
C LEU A 151 -27.09 2.69 7.15
N VAL A 152 -27.95 3.72 7.23
CA VAL A 152 -27.67 4.92 8.04
C VAL A 152 -27.43 4.53 9.51
N THR A 153 -28.24 3.62 10.06
CA THR A 153 -28.08 3.11 11.42
C THR A 153 -26.80 2.33 11.60
N ALA A 154 -26.46 1.46 10.64
CA ALA A 154 -25.21 0.68 10.65
C ALA A 154 -23.98 1.61 10.60
N LEU A 155 -24.00 2.62 9.74
CA LEU A 155 -22.93 3.61 9.65
C LEU A 155 -22.76 4.40 10.95
N ALA A 156 -23.86 4.82 11.57
CA ALA A 156 -23.83 5.54 12.86
C ALA A 156 -23.22 4.68 13.97
N SER A 157 -23.49 3.37 13.97
CA SER A 157 -22.92 2.42 14.93
C SER A 157 -21.44 2.09 14.66
N PHE A 158 -21.01 2.16 13.41
CA PHE A 158 -19.66 1.78 13.00
C PHE A 158 -18.66 2.93 13.14
N LYS A 159 -19.02 4.14 12.71
CA LYS A 159 -18.08 5.27 12.55
C LYS A 159 -17.51 5.78 13.87
N SER A 160 -16.23 6.14 13.83
CA SER A 160 -15.49 6.78 14.93
C SER A 160 -14.24 7.48 14.37
N SER A 161 -13.37 8.01 15.21
CA SER A 161 -12.09 8.56 14.78
C SER A 161 -11.14 7.55 14.11
N GLN A 162 -11.31 6.25 14.39
CA GLN A 162 -10.52 5.16 13.82
C GLN A 162 -11.27 4.40 12.71
N ARG A 163 -12.50 4.77 12.40
CA ARG A 163 -13.41 4.02 11.52
C ARG A 163 -14.08 4.96 10.54
N LYS A 164 -13.78 4.74 9.27
CA LYS A 164 -14.34 5.50 8.14
C LYS A 164 -15.27 4.65 7.32
N ALA A 165 -16.25 5.28 6.70
CA ALA A 165 -17.11 4.67 5.69
C ALA A 165 -17.04 5.49 4.40
N ILE A 166 -16.84 4.84 3.27
CA ILE A 166 -16.71 5.48 1.96
C ILE A 166 -17.68 4.84 0.96
N GLY A 167 -18.19 5.63 0.01
CA GLY A 167 -19.15 5.16 -0.99
C GLY A 167 -18.48 4.49 -2.18
N TYR A 168 -18.98 3.34 -2.60
CA TYR A 168 -18.55 2.65 -3.83
C TYR A 168 -19.09 3.36 -5.06
N VAL A 169 -18.25 3.64 -6.04
CA VAL A 169 -18.61 4.23 -7.32
C VAL A 169 -17.94 3.46 -8.45
N SER A 170 -18.72 2.77 -9.28
CA SER A 170 -18.22 2.16 -10.51
C SER A 170 -17.82 3.24 -11.52
N THR A 171 -16.67 3.10 -12.15
CA THR A 171 -16.19 4.03 -13.19
C THR A 171 -16.11 3.39 -14.58
N LEU A 172 -16.38 2.09 -14.69
CA LEU A 172 -16.30 1.30 -15.93
C LEU A 172 -15.03 1.61 -16.73
N TYR A 173 -13.88 1.66 -16.05
CA TYR A 173 -12.55 1.89 -16.62
C TYR A 173 -12.41 3.21 -17.39
N GLY A 174 -13.30 4.18 -17.16
CA GLY A 174 -13.32 5.42 -17.92
C GLY A 174 -13.47 5.23 -19.44
N ASN A 175 -14.09 4.10 -19.86
CA ASN A 175 -14.19 3.72 -21.27
C ASN A 175 -15.24 4.51 -22.08
N GLY A 176 -15.97 5.43 -21.40
CA GLY A 176 -17.00 6.29 -21.99
C GLY A 176 -18.43 5.71 -21.87
N THR A 177 -18.59 4.44 -21.48
CA THR A 177 -19.92 3.86 -21.20
C THR A 177 -20.57 4.54 -20.01
N ARG A 178 -19.78 4.93 -19.03
CA ARG A 178 -20.18 5.81 -17.93
C ARG A 178 -19.38 7.10 -18.01
N SER A 179 -20.07 8.22 -18.23
CA SER A 179 -19.43 9.51 -18.38
C SER A 179 -18.89 10.04 -17.04
N GLU A 180 -17.95 10.97 -17.11
CA GLU A 180 -17.48 11.71 -15.94
C GLU A 180 -18.64 12.41 -15.21
N ALA A 181 -19.62 12.95 -15.97
CA ALA A 181 -20.81 13.57 -15.42
C ALA A 181 -21.66 12.59 -14.62
N ASP A 182 -21.84 11.33 -15.08
CA ASP A 182 -22.58 10.30 -14.38
C ASP A 182 -21.89 9.88 -13.07
N VAL A 183 -20.56 9.79 -13.10
CA VAL A 183 -19.76 9.50 -11.90
C VAL A 183 -19.92 10.64 -10.88
N LYS A 184 -19.80 11.88 -11.31
CA LYS A 184 -20.01 13.08 -10.46
C LYS A 184 -21.42 13.16 -9.90
N ALA A 185 -22.45 12.86 -10.71
CA ALA A 185 -23.83 12.81 -10.25
C ALA A 185 -24.07 11.74 -9.18
N THR A 186 -23.39 10.58 -9.29
CA THR A 186 -23.42 9.53 -8.27
C THR A 186 -22.77 10.01 -6.96
N ILE A 187 -21.63 10.68 -7.03
CA ILE A 187 -20.94 11.27 -5.87
C ILE A 187 -21.86 12.27 -5.16
N ASP A 188 -22.50 13.17 -5.91
CA ASP A 188 -23.42 14.16 -5.35
C ASP A 188 -24.63 13.49 -4.68
N LYS A 189 -25.15 12.43 -5.29
CA LYS A 189 -26.26 11.66 -4.73
C LYS A 189 -25.87 10.95 -3.42
N TYR A 190 -24.67 10.39 -3.36
CA TYR A 190 -24.14 9.82 -2.12
C TYR A 190 -24.05 10.87 -1.01
N LEU A 191 -23.49 12.05 -1.30
CA LEU A 191 -23.35 13.12 -0.32
C LEU A 191 -24.70 13.65 0.15
N ALA A 192 -25.72 13.66 -0.72
CA ALA A 192 -27.09 14.06 -0.36
C ALA A 192 -27.78 13.02 0.53
N LEU A 193 -27.62 11.72 0.24
CA LEU A 193 -28.33 10.65 0.97
C LEU A 193 -27.56 10.15 2.21
N TYR A 194 -26.23 10.19 2.16
CA TYR A 194 -25.34 9.71 3.21
C TYR A 194 -24.26 10.76 3.54
N PRO A 195 -24.63 11.90 4.10
CA PRO A 195 -23.73 13.05 4.29
C PRO A 195 -22.60 12.78 5.29
N THR A 196 -22.64 11.66 5.99
CA THR A 196 -21.61 11.26 6.96
C THR A 196 -20.50 10.42 6.33
N LEU A 197 -20.51 10.13 5.03
CA LEU A 197 -19.44 9.42 4.36
C LEU A 197 -18.13 10.21 4.41
N ASP A 198 -17.03 9.47 4.55
CA ASP A 198 -15.67 10.02 4.67
C ASP A 198 -14.93 10.06 3.34
N GLY A 199 -15.56 9.62 2.24
CA GLY A 199 -14.94 9.59 0.92
C GLY A 199 -15.58 8.61 -0.05
N PHE A 200 -14.81 8.24 -1.08
CA PHE A 200 -15.28 7.40 -2.17
C PHE A 200 -14.26 6.36 -2.60
N PHE A 201 -14.75 5.19 -2.96
CA PHE A 201 -14.02 4.11 -3.60
C PHE A 201 -14.38 4.09 -5.08
N LEU A 202 -13.43 4.48 -5.93
CA LEU A 202 -13.59 4.50 -7.39
C LEU A 202 -13.18 3.15 -7.94
N ASP A 203 -14.14 2.27 -8.11
CA ASP A 203 -13.90 0.93 -8.61
C ASP A 203 -13.84 0.87 -10.14
N GLU A 204 -13.31 -0.24 -10.65
CA GLU A 204 -13.09 -0.41 -12.09
C GLU A 204 -12.27 0.74 -12.67
N MET A 205 -11.24 1.17 -11.96
CA MET A 205 -10.35 2.23 -12.39
C MET A 205 -9.43 1.74 -13.51
N ALA A 206 -9.26 2.53 -14.56
CA ALA A 206 -8.24 2.24 -15.56
C ALA A 206 -6.83 2.35 -14.96
N SER A 207 -5.88 1.63 -15.54
CA SER A 207 -4.48 1.64 -15.10
C SER A 207 -3.52 2.35 -16.07
N SER A 208 -3.98 2.70 -17.27
CA SER A 208 -3.15 3.27 -18.33
C SER A 208 -3.16 4.80 -18.34
N ALA A 209 -2.03 5.42 -18.68
CA ALA A 209 -1.83 6.86 -18.66
C ALA A 209 -2.85 7.65 -19.51
N ASN A 210 -3.40 7.06 -20.57
CA ASN A 210 -4.37 7.72 -21.45
C ASN A 210 -5.74 8.02 -20.78
N ARG A 211 -5.98 7.47 -19.57
CA ARG A 211 -7.19 7.73 -18.77
C ARG A 211 -6.91 8.56 -17.51
N LEU A 212 -5.66 8.93 -17.27
CA LEU A 212 -5.26 9.64 -16.06
C LEU A 212 -6.06 10.93 -15.86
N ALA A 213 -6.17 11.79 -16.88
CA ALA A 213 -6.88 13.06 -16.78
C ALA A 213 -8.35 12.90 -16.35
N HIS A 214 -9.02 11.83 -16.77
CA HIS A 214 -10.38 11.50 -16.33
C HIS A 214 -10.45 11.27 -14.80
N TYR A 215 -9.51 10.54 -14.23
CA TYR A 215 -9.50 10.25 -12.79
C TYR A 215 -8.99 11.44 -11.96
N GLU A 216 -8.08 12.25 -12.50
CA GLU A 216 -7.68 13.51 -11.88
C GLU A 216 -8.88 14.49 -11.78
N ALA A 217 -9.72 14.55 -12.82
CA ALA A 217 -10.94 15.37 -12.81
C ALA A 217 -11.96 14.87 -11.76
N ILE A 218 -12.14 13.55 -11.63
CA ILE A 218 -13.04 12.96 -10.62
C ILE A 218 -12.48 13.19 -9.21
N GLY A 219 -11.19 12.89 -8.97
CA GLY A 219 -10.54 13.12 -7.68
C GLY A 219 -10.61 14.57 -7.23
N SER A 220 -10.29 15.50 -8.13
CA SER A 220 -10.42 16.94 -7.89
C SER A 220 -11.85 17.35 -7.58
N TYR A 221 -12.83 16.76 -8.26
CA TYR A 221 -14.24 17.02 -7.99
C TYR A 221 -14.65 16.58 -6.57
N ILE A 222 -14.25 15.38 -6.14
CA ILE A 222 -14.51 14.90 -4.78
C ILE A 222 -13.88 15.88 -3.77
N LYS A 223 -12.61 16.24 -3.96
CA LYS A 223 -11.90 17.19 -3.08
C LYS A 223 -12.53 18.58 -3.06
N SER A 224 -13.15 19.01 -4.16
CA SER A 224 -13.87 20.29 -4.22
C SER A 224 -15.15 20.33 -3.36
N LYS A 225 -15.78 19.15 -3.12
CA LYS A 225 -16.94 19.05 -2.20
C LYS A 225 -16.50 19.19 -0.73
N ASN A 226 -15.43 18.50 -0.37
CA ASN A 226 -14.75 18.62 0.92
C ASN A 226 -13.34 18.04 0.78
N SER A 227 -12.32 18.82 1.07
CA SER A 227 -10.92 18.41 0.96
C SER A 227 -10.53 17.23 1.89
N ALA A 228 -11.33 16.98 2.95
CA ALA A 228 -11.13 15.87 3.88
C ALA A 228 -11.68 14.52 3.34
N LEU A 229 -12.50 14.52 2.28
CA LEU A 229 -13.00 13.28 1.69
C LEU A 229 -11.86 12.46 1.10
N VAL A 230 -11.77 11.20 1.48
CA VAL A 230 -10.74 10.27 1.00
C VAL A 230 -11.14 9.75 -0.38
N VAL A 231 -10.18 9.68 -1.30
CA VAL A 231 -10.34 9.08 -2.63
C VAL A 231 -9.49 7.82 -2.68
N ILE A 232 -10.12 6.65 -2.78
CA ILE A 232 -9.45 5.37 -3.01
C ILE A 232 -9.80 4.91 -4.42
N GLY A 233 -8.79 4.70 -5.27
CA GLY A 233 -8.97 4.18 -6.61
C GLY A 233 -8.62 2.70 -6.68
N ASN A 234 -9.44 1.88 -7.38
CA ASN A 234 -9.18 0.46 -7.58
C ASN A 234 -8.90 0.12 -9.05
N PRO A 235 -7.64 0.23 -9.51
CA PRO A 235 -7.21 -0.37 -10.77
C PRO A 235 -6.97 -1.90 -10.65
N GLY A 236 -6.87 -2.44 -9.44
CA GLY A 236 -6.61 -3.85 -9.15
C GLY A 236 -5.20 -4.35 -9.51
N VAL A 237 -4.39 -3.48 -10.10
CA VAL A 237 -3.00 -3.70 -10.52
C VAL A 237 -2.20 -2.42 -10.28
N PHE A 238 -0.87 -2.47 -10.42
CA PHE A 238 -0.08 -1.24 -10.44
C PHE A 238 -0.45 -0.39 -11.67
N PRO A 239 -1.02 0.80 -11.50
CA PRO A 239 -1.30 1.70 -12.62
C PRO A 239 -0.06 2.50 -13.02
N ASP A 240 -0.19 3.31 -14.08
CA ASP A 240 0.79 4.35 -14.40
C ASP A 240 1.06 5.23 -13.17
N ALA A 241 2.32 5.63 -12.99
CA ALA A 241 2.77 6.38 -11.81
C ALA A 241 1.98 7.70 -11.58
N GLY A 242 1.44 8.31 -12.63
CA GLY A 242 0.63 9.52 -12.55
C GLY A 242 -0.63 9.36 -11.69
N TYR A 243 -1.20 8.14 -11.62
CA TYR A 243 -2.38 7.87 -10.79
C TYR A 243 -2.16 8.11 -9.29
N ALA A 244 -0.91 8.09 -8.84
CA ALA A 244 -0.57 8.47 -7.46
C ALA A 244 -0.85 9.96 -7.13
N GLY A 245 -1.25 10.77 -8.10
CA GLY A 245 -1.78 12.13 -7.93
C GLY A 245 -3.30 12.22 -8.06
N ALA A 246 -3.97 11.20 -8.62
CA ALA A 246 -5.41 11.20 -8.85
C ALA A 246 -6.22 10.66 -7.66
N ALA A 247 -5.61 9.91 -6.75
CA ALA A 247 -6.23 9.33 -5.58
C ALA A 247 -5.30 9.41 -4.35
N ASP A 248 -5.88 9.42 -3.14
CA ASP A 248 -5.12 9.36 -1.89
C ASP A 248 -4.54 7.96 -1.67
N VAL A 249 -5.27 6.92 -2.09
CA VAL A 249 -4.88 5.51 -1.99
C VAL A 249 -5.18 4.81 -3.32
N LEU A 250 -4.28 3.93 -3.74
CA LEU A 250 -4.49 3.06 -4.90
C LEU A 250 -4.50 1.60 -4.45
N VAL A 251 -5.52 0.85 -4.86
CA VAL A 251 -5.54 -0.61 -4.75
C VAL A 251 -4.61 -1.17 -5.82
N THR A 252 -3.36 -1.40 -5.45
CA THR A 252 -2.31 -1.87 -6.36
C THR A 252 -2.34 -3.38 -6.59
N PHE A 253 -3.22 -4.07 -5.87
CA PHE A 253 -3.51 -5.49 -6.08
C PHE A 253 -4.94 -5.83 -5.65
N ASP A 254 -5.70 -6.45 -6.55
CA ASP A 254 -6.98 -7.07 -6.29
C ASP A 254 -6.98 -8.45 -6.97
N GLY A 255 -6.89 -9.53 -6.19
CA GLY A 255 -6.70 -10.86 -6.74
C GLY A 255 -6.54 -11.97 -5.69
N THR A 256 -6.09 -13.15 -6.14
CA THR A 256 -5.95 -14.33 -5.29
C THR A 256 -4.78 -14.23 -4.31
N ALA A 257 -4.89 -14.90 -3.17
CA ALA A 257 -3.80 -15.01 -2.20
C ALA A 257 -2.50 -15.58 -2.82
N ALA A 258 -2.61 -16.56 -3.69
CA ALA A 258 -1.46 -17.16 -4.37
C ALA A 258 -0.74 -16.14 -5.28
N ALA A 259 -1.49 -15.33 -6.03
CA ALA A 259 -0.90 -14.30 -6.89
C ALA A 259 -0.24 -13.17 -6.08
N TYR A 260 -0.79 -12.84 -4.90
CA TYR A 260 -0.21 -11.82 -4.04
C TYR A 260 1.15 -12.21 -3.46
N GLN A 261 1.38 -13.49 -3.15
CA GLN A 261 2.64 -13.97 -2.59
C GLN A 261 3.84 -13.79 -3.52
N VAL A 262 3.62 -13.70 -4.82
CA VAL A 262 4.68 -13.51 -5.83
C VAL A 262 4.72 -12.09 -6.39
N LEU A 263 3.87 -11.19 -5.87
CA LEU A 263 3.83 -9.79 -6.31
C LEU A 263 5.08 -9.04 -5.83
N ASP A 264 5.77 -8.42 -6.77
CA ASP A 264 6.96 -7.61 -6.47
C ASP A 264 6.97 -6.32 -7.30
N PRO A 265 6.83 -5.14 -6.67
CA PRO A 265 6.87 -3.86 -7.36
C PRO A 265 8.13 -3.63 -8.19
N GLN A 266 9.27 -4.19 -7.76
CA GLN A 266 10.54 -4.00 -8.46
C GLN A 266 10.64 -4.87 -9.72
N GLN A 267 10.05 -6.07 -9.72
CA GLN A 267 10.00 -6.92 -10.90
C GLN A 267 9.09 -6.35 -11.99
N SER A 268 8.02 -5.69 -11.62
CA SER A 268 7.08 -5.05 -12.54
C SER A 268 7.43 -3.59 -12.88
N SER A 269 8.62 -3.12 -12.49
CA SER A 269 9.11 -1.74 -12.70
C SER A 269 8.22 -0.65 -12.05
N ASN A 270 7.45 -1.01 -11.04
CA ASN A 270 6.55 -0.09 -10.32
C ASN A 270 7.19 0.51 -9.07
N THR A 271 8.47 0.88 -9.17
CA THR A 271 9.24 1.41 -8.04
C THR A 271 8.80 2.80 -7.56
N TRP A 272 7.90 3.46 -8.31
CA TRP A 272 7.26 4.70 -7.90
C TRP A 272 6.50 4.58 -6.56
N VAL A 273 6.05 3.37 -6.23
CA VAL A 273 5.36 3.07 -4.96
C VAL A 273 6.19 3.48 -3.74
N TYR A 274 7.51 3.42 -3.81
CA TYR A 274 8.40 3.79 -2.70
C TYR A 274 8.55 5.31 -2.49
N SER A 275 8.06 6.13 -3.43
CA SER A 275 7.98 7.58 -3.23
C SER A 275 6.78 8.01 -2.38
N LYS A 276 5.88 7.09 -2.08
CA LYS A 276 4.65 7.31 -1.31
C LYS A 276 4.72 6.54 0.02
N ALA A 277 3.98 7.04 1.02
CA ALA A 277 3.77 6.28 2.25
C ALA A 277 3.08 4.94 1.94
N ASN A 278 3.35 3.91 2.75
CA ASN A 278 2.68 2.61 2.59
C ASN A 278 1.14 2.74 2.62
N THR A 279 0.60 3.66 3.41
CA THR A 279 -0.84 3.95 3.48
C THR A 279 -1.44 4.57 2.21
N ALA A 280 -0.64 4.93 1.22
CA ALA A 280 -1.13 5.30 -0.10
C ALA A 280 -1.39 4.10 -1.03
N GLN A 281 -1.23 2.87 -0.53
CA GLN A 281 -1.42 1.64 -1.29
C GLN A 281 -2.25 0.64 -0.50
N ALA A 282 -3.13 -0.06 -1.21
CA ALA A 282 -3.99 -1.09 -0.66
C ALA A 282 -3.87 -2.40 -1.43
N MET A 283 -4.17 -3.52 -0.75
CA MET A 283 -4.40 -4.82 -1.35
C MET A 283 -5.78 -5.35 -0.95
N LEU A 284 -6.49 -5.94 -1.92
CA LEU A 284 -7.69 -6.73 -1.73
C LEU A 284 -7.39 -8.16 -2.18
N VAL A 285 -7.32 -9.09 -1.23
CA VAL A 285 -6.94 -10.49 -1.47
C VAL A 285 -8.14 -11.37 -1.20
N HIS A 286 -8.54 -12.15 -2.20
CA HIS A 286 -9.56 -13.18 -2.09
C HIS A 286 -8.98 -14.59 -2.17
N SER A 287 -9.79 -15.62 -1.91
CA SER A 287 -9.35 -17.03 -1.92
C SER A 287 -8.14 -17.29 -0.99
N ALA A 288 -8.08 -16.59 0.12
CA ALA A 288 -7.18 -16.91 1.23
C ALA A 288 -7.89 -17.93 2.14
N ASP A 289 -7.96 -19.19 1.68
CA ASP A 289 -8.88 -20.20 2.20
C ASP A 289 -8.63 -20.62 3.66
N THR A 290 -7.49 -20.19 4.22
CA THR A 290 -7.12 -20.48 5.62
C THR A 290 -6.67 -19.24 6.35
N CYS A 291 -6.80 -19.26 7.67
CA CYS A 291 -6.25 -18.21 8.54
C CYS A 291 -4.73 -18.01 8.30
N THR A 292 -3.98 -19.08 8.06
CA THR A 292 -2.54 -18.99 7.75
C THR A 292 -2.31 -18.24 6.41
N ALA A 293 -3.07 -18.57 5.37
CA ALA A 293 -2.96 -17.88 4.09
C ALA A 293 -3.28 -16.37 4.21
N MET A 294 -4.28 -16.02 5.03
CA MET A 294 -4.58 -14.63 5.38
C MET A 294 -3.40 -13.97 6.08
N GLN A 295 -2.82 -14.62 7.13
CA GLN A 295 -1.67 -14.08 7.85
C GLN A 295 -0.46 -13.89 6.94
N ASP A 296 -0.22 -14.81 6.01
CA ASP A 296 0.89 -14.71 5.05
C ASP A 296 0.69 -13.54 4.08
N ALA A 297 -0.54 -13.30 3.61
CA ALA A 297 -0.84 -12.13 2.77
C ALA A 297 -0.61 -10.81 3.54
N VAL A 298 -1.09 -10.71 4.77
CA VAL A 298 -0.93 -9.51 5.61
C VAL A 298 0.54 -9.27 5.99
N LYS A 299 1.31 -10.33 6.29
CA LYS A 299 2.77 -10.23 6.51
C LYS A 299 3.49 -9.74 5.26
N ALA A 300 3.14 -10.26 4.08
CA ALA A 300 3.74 -9.83 2.82
C ALA A 300 3.48 -8.33 2.57
N ALA A 301 2.26 -7.85 2.83
CA ALA A 301 1.90 -6.44 2.73
C ALA A 301 2.75 -5.56 3.66
N ASN A 302 3.03 -6.02 4.88
CA ASN A 302 3.78 -5.27 5.89
C ASN A 302 5.30 -5.18 5.59
N THR A 303 5.80 -5.81 4.54
CA THR A 303 7.22 -5.72 4.19
C THR A 303 7.57 -4.37 3.58
N ALA A 304 8.81 -3.91 3.78
CA ALA A 304 9.30 -2.71 3.13
C ALA A 304 9.18 -2.80 1.60
N ARG A 305 9.44 -3.99 1.05
CA ARG A 305 9.42 -4.24 -0.38
C ARG A 305 8.04 -4.14 -1.01
N SER A 306 6.99 -4.60 -0.33
CA SER A 306 5.60 -4.44 -0.78
C SER A 306 5.13 -2.98 -0.67
N ASN A 307 5.51 -2.30 0.39
CA ASN A 307 5.09 -0.93 0.72
C ASN A 307 3.56 -0.75 0.69
N THR A 308 2.81 -1.74 1.18
CA THR A 308 1.34 -1.72 1.25
C THR A 308 0.89 -1.41 2.68
N GLY A 309 -0.09 -0.54 2.85
CA GLY A 309 -0.56 -0.09 4.17
C GLY A 309 -2.01 -0.39 4.47
N LEU A 310 -2.90 -0.49 3.46
CA LEU A 310 -4.29 -0.89 3.64
C LEU A 310 -4.45 -2.33 3.17
N VAL A 311 -5.01 -3.19 4.03
CA VAL A 311 -5.06 -4.63 3.78
C VAL A 311 -6.47 -5.18 3.95
N TYR A 312 -6.83 -6.14 3.10
CA TYR A 312 -7.97 -7.02 3.30
C TYR A 312 -7.67 -8.38 2.70
N ALA A 313 -7.94 -9.44 3.45
CA ALA A 313 -7.84 -10.80 2.96
C ALA A 313 -9.06 -11.60 3.38
N THR A 314 -9.66 -12.34 2.44
CA THR A 314 -10.89 -13.11 2.65
C THR A 314 -10.79 -14.53 2.06
N ASP A 315 -11.42 -15.47 2.73
CA ASP A 315 -11.65 -16.84 2.24
C ASP A 315 -12.75 -16.92 1.18
N GLN A 316 -13.44 -15.81 0.92
CA GLN A 316 -14.45 -15.75 -0.11
C GLN A 316 -13.81 -15.75 -1.50
N THR A 317 -14.54 -16.23 -2.50
CA THR A 317 -14.16 -16.14 -3.92
C THR A 317 -14.57 -14.80 -4.51
N THR A 318 -14.06 -14.45 -5.69
CA THR A 318 -14.34 -13.20 -6.41
C THR A 318 -15.83 -12.83 -6.47
N ASN A 319 -16.72 -13.81 -6.64
CA ASN A 319 -18.16 -13.54 -6.80
C ASN A 319 -18.87 -13.20 -5.48
N ARG A 320 -18.22 -13.35 -4.32
CA ARG A 320 -18.79 -13.14 -2.99
C ARG A 320 -17.82 -12.50 -2.00
N SER A 321 -16.72 -11.95 -2.50
CA SER A 321 -15.67 -11.40 -1.63
C SER A 321 -16.08 -10.19 -0.80
N ALA A 322 -17.22 -9.58 -1.11
CA ALA A 322 -17.68 -8.33 -0.52
C ALA A 322 -19.06 -8.42 0.17
N ASP A 323 -19.79 -9.53 0.05
CA ASP A 323 -21.13 -9.69 0.62
C ASP A 323 -21.15 -10.18 2.08
N LYS A 324 -20.02 -10.64 2.60
CA LYS A 324 -19.82 -11.07 3.99
C LYS A 324 -18.37 -10.93 4.44
N LEU A 325 -18.16 -10.91 5.75
CA LEU A 325 -16.84 -10.94 6.33
C LEU A 325 -16.18 -12.33 6.17
N PRO A 326 -14.83 -12.41 6.16
CA PRO A 326 -14.14 -13.70 6.18
C PRO A 326 -14.43 -14.47 7.46
N THR A 327 -14.41 -15.80 7.40
CA THR A 327 -14.65 -16.65 8.57
C THR A 327 -13.67 -16.39 9.72
N TYR A 328 -12.48 -15.93 9.40
CA TYR A 328 -11.42 -15.56 10.35
C TYR A 328 -11.34 -14.03 10.62
N TRP A 329 -12.45 -13.29 10.49
CA TRP A 329 -12.48 -11.83 10.64
C TRP A 329 -11.73 -11.32 11.88
N ILE A 330 -12.01 -11.91 13.05
CA ILE A 330 -11.36 -11.52 14.31
C ILE A 330 -9.86 -11.83 14.29
N LYS A 331 -9.44 -12.89 13.61
CA LYS A 331 -8.01 -13.23 13.44
C LYS A 331 -7.31 -12.27 12.49
N LEU A 332 -8.00 -11.79 11.46
CA LEU A 332 -7.46 -10.74 10.57
C LEU A 332 -7.17 -9.46 11.37
N LEU A 333 -8.12 -8.98 12.15
CA LEU A 333 -7.91 -7.81 13.00
C LEU A 333 -6.80 -8.02 14.02
N GLY A 334 -6.77 -9.18 14.67
CA GLY A 334 -5.72 -9.55 15.62
C GLY A 334 -4.33 -9.65 14.97
N THR A 335 -4.26 -10.09 13.72
CA THR A 335 -3.00 -10.12 12.94
C THR A 335 -2.51 -8.71 12.65
N VAL A 336 -3.38 -7.82 12.17
CA VAL A 336 -3.03 -6.41 11.91
C VAL A 336 -2.59 -5.71 13.20
N ASP A 337 -3.33 -5.86 14.28
CA ASP A 337 -3.01 -5.27 15.59
C ASP A 337 -1.67 -5.79 16.14
N ALA A 338 -1.40 -7.09 16.00
CA ALA A 338 -0.14 -7.69 16.44
C ALA A 338 1.06 -7.18 15.62
N LEU A 339 0.94 -7.10 14.30
CA LEU A 339 1.99 -6.55 13.44
C LEU A 339 2.27 -5.08 13.75
N ASN A 340 1.22 -4.26 13.90
CA ASN A 340 1.36 -2.84 14.24
C ASN A 340 2.05 -2.63 15.60
N ALA A 341 1.86 -3.55 16.54
CA ALA A 341 2.45 -3.49 17.87
C ALA A 341 3.76 -4.28 18.02
N GLY A 342 4.27 -4.91 16.96
CA GLY A 342 5.48 -5.75 16.99
C GLY A 342 5.32 -6.98 17.91
N ARG A 343 4.10 -7.54 18.02
CA ARG A 343 3.76 -8.69 18.87
C ARG A 343 3.66 -9.98 18.07
N THR A 344 3.72 -11.11 18.77
CA THR A 344 3.45 -12.44 18.18
C THR A 344 2.03 -12.49 17.62
N LEU A 345 1.89 -13.06 16.42
CA LEU A 345 0.59 -13.22 15.77
C LEU A 345 -0.32 -14.17 16.55
N PRO A 346 -1.64 -13.94 16.51
CA PRO A 346 -2.59 -14.88 17.09
C PRO A 346 -2.51 -16.24 16.40
N ALA A 347 -2.61 -17.32 17.18
CA ALA A 347 -2.63 -18.64 16.59
C ALA A 347 -3.83 -18.82 15.64
N CYS A 348 -3.62 -19.39 14.51
CA CYS A 348 -4.64 -19.92 13.63
C CYS A 348 -5.07 -21.31 14.10
#